data_8aea9658ac48c068c1c2b3fb758677ca
#
_entry.id   8aea9658ac48c068c1c2b3fb758677ca
#
_cell.length_a   1.000
_cell.length_b   1.000
_cell.length_c   1.000
_cell.angle_alpha   90.00
_cell.angle_beta   90.00
_cell.angle_gamma   90.00
#
_symmetry.space_group_name_H-M   'P 1'
#
loop_
_entity.id
_entity.type
_entity.pdbx_description
1 polymer ?
#
loop_
_entity_poly.entity_id
_entity_poly.type
_entity_poly.pdbx_seq_one_letter_code
_entity_poly.pdbx_strand_id
1 'polypeptide(L)'
;MSQILLIEPDRVLAETYKKGFESDGHAVEIAHSAQSAITLADKIKPDVVILELQLINHSGVEFLYEFRSYDDWRKVPVVILSNIPLAEFDGSHDLLVKELGVDTYFYKPTTSIKRLLSAIDQLKILA
;
A
#
# COMPACT_ATOMS: atom_id res chain seq x y z
N MET A 1 14.35 -6.42 7.09
CA MET A 1 14.16 -5.97 5.69
C MET A 1 12.87 -6.55 5.13
N SER A 2 12.05 -5.71 4.51
CA SER A 2 10.82 -6.15 3.89
C SER A 2 10.85 -5.90 2.39
N GLN A 3 10.11 -6.72 1.65
CA GLN A 3 9.84 -6.48 0.24
C GLN A 3 8.55 -5.66 0.16
N ILE A 4 8.65 -4.42 -0.28
CA ILE A 4 7.54 -3.48 -0.34
C ILE A 4 7.06 -3.33 -1.78
N LEU A 5 5.76 -3.49 -1.99
CA LEU A 5 5.11 -3.10 -3.25
C LEU A 5 4.46 -1.74 -3.03
N LEU A 6 4.97 -0.72 -3.71
CA LEU A 6 4.45 0.64 -3.61
C LEU A 6 3.63 0.95 -4.85
N ILE A 7 2.34 1.19 -4.65
CA ILE A 7 1.42 1.50 -5.73
C ILE A 7 1.11 2.99 -5.68
N GLU A 8 1.76 3.76 -6.55
CA GLU A 8 1.69 5.21 -6.59
C GLU A 8 1.76 5.70 -8.03
N PRO A 9 0.72 6.37 -8.55
CA PRO A 9 0.73 6.85 -9.92
C PRO A 9 1.66 8.05 -10.17
N ASP A 10 1.94 8.86 -9.14
CA ASP A 10 2.85 9.99 -9.27
C ASP A 10 4.29 9.47 -9.25
N ARG A 11 4.99 9.59 -10.38
CA ARG A 11 6.33 9.03 -10.55
C ARG A 11 7.38 9.68 -9.65
N VAL A 12 7.32 10.99 -9.49
CA VAL A 12 8.27 11.72 -8.64
C VAL A 12 8.08 11.34 -7.18
N LEU A 13 6.84 11.31 -6.73
CA LEU A 13 6.50 10.97 -5.36
C LEU A 13 6.86 9.52 -5.06
N ALA A 14 6.59 8.60 -5.99
CA ALA A 14 6.94 7.19 -5.83
C ALA A 14 8.45 7.01 -5.63
N GLU A 15 9.26 7.69 -6.42
CA GLU A 15 10.72 7.63 -6.28
C GLU A 15 11.19 8.20 -4.94
N THR A 16 10.55 9.26 -4.46
CA THR A 16 10.88 9.86 -3.16
C THR A 16 10.63 8.86 -2.03
N TYR A 17 9.49 8.21 -2.03
CA TYR A 17 9.18 7.18 -1.04
C TYR A 17 10.12 5.98 -1.15
N LYS A 18 10.38 5.54 -2.37
CA LYS A 18 11.30 4.41 -2.59
C LYS A 18 12.66 4.67 -1.99
N LYS A 19 13.23 5.84 -2.22
CA LYS A 19 14.53 6.22 -1.65
C LYS A 19 14.51 6.19 -0.14
N GLY A 20 13.45 6.71 0.47
CA GLY A 20 13.30 6.73 1.91
C GLY A 20 13.22 5.33 2.51
N PHE A 21 12.45 4.46 1.90
CA PHE A 21 12.29 3.09 2.38
C PHE A 21 13.57 2.27 2.17
N GLU A 22 14.24 2.45 1.04
CA GLU A 22 15.50 1.75 0.75
C GLU A 22 16.63 2.19 1.69
N SER A 23 16.64 3.47 2.10
CA SER A 23 17.56 3.96 3.11
C SER A 23 17.45 3.22 4.43
N ASP A 24 16.27 2.70 4.74
CA ASP A 24 16.01 1.95 5.98
C ASP A 24 16.19 0.44 5.78
N GLY A 25 16.71 0.03 4.65
CA GLY A 25 17.05 -1.37 4.38
C GLY A 25 15.96 -2.21 3.74
N HIS A 26 14.86 -1.59 3.29
CA HIS A 26 13.80 -2.31 2.59
C HIS A 26 14.07 -2.39 1.10
N ALA A 27 13.57 -3.45 0.46
CA ALA A 27 13.54 -3.55 -1.00
C ALA A 27 12.20 -3.03 -1.48
N VAL A 28 12.19 -2.17 -2.50
CA VAL A 28 10.95 -1.52 -2.97
C VAL A 28 10.81 -1.68 -4.47
N GLU A 29 9.65 -2.15 -4.89
CA GLU A 29 9.25 -2.12 -6.28
C GLU A 29 8.03 -1.22 -6.44
N ILE A 30 8.03 -0.41 -7.50
CA ILE A 30 6.97 0.57 -7.75
C ILE A 30 6.05 0.06 -8.85
N ALA A 31 4.75 0.15 -8.62
CA ALA A 31 3.73 0.01 -9.65
C ALA A 31 2.97 1.32 -9.76
N HIS A 32 2.73 1.79 -10.98
CA HIS A 32 2.03 3.05 -11.21
C HIS A 32 0.55 2.86 -11.52
N SER A 33 0.09 1.63 -11.61
CA SER A 33 -1.31 1.29 -11.92
C SER A 33 -1.72 0.03 -11.17
N ALA A 34 -3.03 -0.19 -11.07
CA ALA A 34 -3.57 -1.40 -10.45
C ALA A 34 -3.13 -2.65 -11.22
N GLN A 35 -3.21 -2.62 -12.53
CA GLN A 35 -2.88 -3.78 -13.35
C GLN A 35 -1.40 -4.16 -13.24
N SER A 36 -0.50 -3.19 -13.32
CA SER A 36 0.93 -3.46 -13.16
C SER A 36 1.25 -3.95 -11.76
N ALA A 37 0.49 -3.51 -10.75
CA ALA A 37 0.67 -3.95 -9.37
C ALA A 37 0.36 -5.44 -9.20
N ILE A 38 -0.71 -5.92 -9.81
CA ILE A 38 -1.06 -7.35 -9.77
C ILE A 38 0.05 -8.19 -10.40
N THR A 39 0.51 -7.79 -11.57
CA THR A 39 1.60 -8.49 -12.27
C THR A 39 2.88 -8.49 -11.43
N LEU A 40 3.22 -7.36 -10.85
CA LEU A 40 4.44 -7.20 -10.06
C LEU A 40 4.36 -7.97 -8.75
N ALA A 41 3.20 -8.00 -8.09
CA ALA A 41 3.01 -8.75 -6.85
C ALA A 41 3.31 -10.24 -7.04
N ASP A 42 2.92 -10.78 -8.17
CA ASP A 42 3.17 -12.19 -8.49
C ASP A 42 4.67 -12.49 -8.62
N LYS A 43 5.43 -11.52 -9.12
CA LYS A 43 6.89 -11.66 -9.28
C LYS A 43 7.67 -11.50 -7.99
N ILE A 44 7.34 -10.48 -7.21
CA ILE A 44 8.16 -10.09 -6.06
C ILE A 44 7.70 -10.69 -4.74
N LYS A 45 6.48 -11.16 -4.67
CA LYS A 45 5.87 -11.72 -3.44
C LYS A 45 6.04 -10.73 -2.27
N PRO A 46 5.29 -9.62 -2.27
CA PRO A 46 5.51 -8.56 -1.29
C PRO A 46 5.20 -8.98 0.13
N ASP A 47 5.96 -8.44 1.08
CA ASP A 47 5.69 -8.57 2.51
C ASP A 47 4.67 -7.54 2.98
N VAL A 48 4.59 -6.41 2.28
CA VAL A 48 3.65 -5.34 2.57
C VAL A 48 3.35 -4.57 1.29
N VAL A 49 2.11 -4.09 1.18
CA VAL A 49 1.67 -3.24 0.07
C VAL A 49 1.36 -1.85 0.62
N ILE A 50 1.90 -0.82 -0.01
CA ILE A 50 1.56 0.57 0.27
C ILE A 50 0.79 1.07 -0.94
N LEU A 51 -0.44 1.54 -0.71
CA LEU A 51 -1.41 1.77 -1.77
C LEU A 51 -2.01 3.17 -1.72
N GLU A 52 -1.87 3.91 -2.84
CA GLU A 52 -2.69 5.08 -3.10
C GLU A 52 -4.04 4.63 -3.64
N LEU A 53 -5.15 5.20 -3.13
CA LEU A 53 -6.49 4.82 -3.57
C LEU A 53 -6.91 5.47 -4.89
N GLN A 54 -6.33 6.63 -5.22
CA GLN A 54 -6.61 7.32 -6.49
C GLN A 54 -5.65 6.84 -7.58
N LEU A 55 -6.08 5.87 -8.35
CA LEU A 55 -5.29 5.30 -9.43
C LEU A 55 -5.91 5.68 -10.78
N ILE A 56 -5.08 5.66 -11.83
CA ILE A 56 -5.52 5.96 -13.18
C ILE A 56 -6.39 4.81 -13.70
N ASN A 57 -7.60 5.10 -14.14
CA ASN A 57 -8.59 4.17 -14.69
C ASN A 57 -9.18 3.16 -13.71
N HIS A 58 -8.64 3.05 -12.51
CA HIS A 58 -9.13 2.13 -11.48
C HIS A 58 -9.01 2.79 -10.11
N SER A 59 -9.82 2.35 -9.17
CA SER A 59 -9.65 2.77 -7.78
C SER A 59 -8.76 1.77 -7.04
N GLY A 60 -8.10 2.22 -5.98
CA GLY A 60 -7.36 1.32 -5.10
C GLY A 60 -8.27 0.30 -4.42
N VAL A 61 -9.54 0.64 -4.22
CA VAL A 61 -10.53 -0.30 -3.67
C VAL A 61 -10.76 -1.45 -4.63
N GLU A 62 -10.90 -1.17 -5.93
CA GLU A 62 -11.02 -2.21 -6.95
C GLU A 62 -9.78 -3.11 -6.98
N PHE A 63 -8.60 -2.51 -6.88
CA PHE A 63 -7.34 -3.26 -6.76
C PHE A 63 -7.39 -4.21 -5.56
N LEU A 64 -7.85 -3.73 -4.40
CA LEU A 64 -7.91 -4.54 -3.19
C LEU A 64 -8.85 -5.74 -3.32
N TYR A 65 -10.00 -5.55 -3.95
CA TYR A 65 -10.91 -6.67 -4.21
C TYR A 65 -10.22 -7.76 -5.03
N GLU A 66 -9.52 -7.37 -6.08
CA GLU A 66 -8.79 -8.32 -6.91
C GLU A 66 -7.65 -8.96 -6.12
N PHE A 67 -6.84 -8.15 -5.44
CA PHE A 67 -5.68 -8.61 -4.68
C PHE A 67 -6.09 -9.63 -3.62
N ARG A 68 -7.16 -9.35 -2.90
CA ARG A 68 -7.65 -10.25 -1.83
C ARG A 68 -8.37 -11.49 -2.38
N SER A 69 -8.69 -11.54 -3.65
CA SER A 69 -9.30 -12.71 -4.26
C SER A 69 -8.30 -13.85 -4.47
N TYR A 70 -7.01 -13.56 -4.44
CA TYR A 70 -5.97 -14.57 -4.57
C TYR A 70 -5.55 -15.07 -3.20
N ASP A 71 -5.51 -16.39 -3.02
CA ASP A 71 -5.15 -17.01 -1.73
C ASP A 71 -3.77 -16.58 -1.24
N ASP A 72 -2.81 -16.45 -2.15
CA ASP A 72 -1.43 -16.08 -1.81
C ASP A 72 -1.34 -14.69 -1.15
N TRP A 73 -2.30 -13.82 -1.40
CA TRP A 73 -2.23 -12.42 -0.97
C TRP A 73 -3.26 -12.04 0.08
N ARG A 74 -4.06 -12.99 0.57
CA ARG A 74 -5.13 -12.69 1.54
C ARG A 74 -4.63 -12.09 2.84
N LYS A 75 -3.42 -12.46 3.26
CA LYS A 75 -2.86 -12.05 4.55
C LYS A 75 -1.75 -11.02 4.42
N VAL A 76 -1.41 -10.59 3.21
CA VAL A 76 -0.38 -9.58 3.02
C VAL A 76 -0.89 -8.26 3.60
N PRO A 77 -0.13 -7.63 4.54
CA PRO A 77 -0.54 -6.34 5.10
C PRO A 77 -0.64 -5.27 4.02
N VAL A 78 -1.68 -4.45 4.11
CA VAL A 78 -1.88 -3.32 3.21
C VAL A 78 -1.97 -2.04 4.04
N VAL A 79 -1.14 -1.07 3.70
CA VAL A 79 -1.15 0.26 4.27
C VAL A 79 -1.63 1.23 3.19
N ILE A 80 -2.69 1.97 3.47
CA ILE A 80 -3.18 3.02 2.56
C ILE A 80 -2.37 4.29 2.81
N LEU A 81 -1.90 4.91 1.73
CA LEU A 81 -1.25 6.20 1.76
C LEU A 81 -1.87 7.04 0.64
N SER A 82 -2.82 7.91 1.00
CA SER A 82 -3.67 8.55 0.02
C SER A 82 -3.88 10.03 0.31
N ASN A 83 -4.13 10.79 -0.76
CA ASN A 83 -4.57 12.18 -0.67
C ASN A 83 -6.04 12.31 -0.29
N ILE A 84 -6.79 11.19 -0.23
CA ILE A 84 -8.19 11.21 0.17
C ILE A 84 -8.25 11.07 1.70
N PRO A 85 -8.84 12.05 2.42
CA PRO A 85 -9.00 11.92 3.87
C PRO A 85 -9.91 10.73 4.21
N LEU A 86 -9.58 10.02 5.29
CA LEU A 86 -10.37 8.87 5.73
C LEU A 86 -11.84 9.24 5.97
N ALA A 87 -12.09 10.46 6.44
CA ALA A 87 -13.45 10.94 6.71
C ALA A 87 -14.35 10.95 5.47
N GLU A 88 -13.77 11.03 4.26
CA GLU A 88 -14.53 10.96 3.01
C GLU A 88 -15.03 9.55 2.70
N PHE A 89 -14.54 8.57 3.42
CA PHE A 89 -14.96 7.17 3.29
C PHE A 89 -15.98 6.77 4.37
N ASP A 90 -16.86 7.69 4.75
CA ASP A 90 -17.94 7.39 5.72
C ASP A 90 -18.68 6.13 5.32
N GLY A 91 -18.73 5.14 6.23
CA GLY A 91 -19.34 3.85 5.93
C GLY A 91 -18.42 2.88 5.20
N SER A 92 -17.35 3.37 4.57
CA SER A 92 -16.40 2.53 3.85
C SER A 92 -15.19 2.14 4.70
N HIS A 93 -15.01 2.76 5.86
CA HIS A 93 -13.93 2.41 6.78
C HIS A 93 -14.02 0.93 7.20
N ASP A 94 -15.22 0.48 7.57
CA ASP A 94 -15.44 -0.92 7.94
C ASP A 94 -15.16 -1.87 6.78
N LEU A 95 -15.53 -1.48 5.56
CA LEU A 95 -15.23 -2.24 4.36
C LEU A 95 -13.71 -2.42 4.20
N LEU A 96 -12.95 -1.33 4.30
CA LEU A 96 -11.50 -1.37 4.14
C LEU A 96 -10.85 -2.25 5.19
N VAL A 97 -11.22 -2.08 6.45
CA VAL A 97 -10.56 -2.79 7.56
C VAL A 97 -11.06 -4.23 7.67
N LYS A 98 -12.37 -4.44 7.71
CA LYS A 98 -12.94 -5.75 8.00
C LYS A 98 -12.99 -6.69 6.79
N GLU A 99 -13.33 -6.17 5.63
CA GLU A 99 -13.49 -7.00 4.44
C GLU A 99 -12.23 -7.05 3.58
N LEU A 100 -11.52 -5.93 3.45
CA LEU A 100 -10.33 -5.85 2.60
C LEU A 100 -9.02 -5.91 3.37
N GLY A 101 -9.08 -6.00 4.70
CA GLY A 101 -7.91 -6.26 5.52
C GLY A 101 -6.86 -5.15 5.50
N VAL A 102 -7.30 -3.89 5.41
CA VAL A 102 -6.39 -2.75 5.49
C VAL A 102 -5.91 -2.58 6.93
N ASP A 103 -4.59 -2.58 7.13
CA ASP A 103 -4.00 -2.43 8.46
C ASP A 103 -4.04 -1.00 8.96
N THR A 104 -3.65 -0.06 8.11
CA THR A 104 -3.53 1.35 8.51
C THR A 104 -3.87 2.24 7.34
N TYR A 105 -4.50 3.37 7.63
CA TYR A 105 -4.82 4.39 6.63
C TYR A 105 -4.08 5.67 6.99
N PHE A 106 -3.22 6.14 6.08
CA PHE A 106 -2.50 7.40 6.26
C PHE A 106 -2.97 8.43 5.25
N TYR A 107 -3.23 9.64 5.74
CA TYR A 107 -3.51 10.80 4.90
C TYR A 107 -2.16 11.38 4.46
N LYS A 108 -1.88 11.34 3.18
CA LYS A 108 -0.57 11.66 2.62
C LYS A 108 -0.01 13.01 3.05
N PRO A 109 -0.80 14.12 3.02
CA PRO A 109 -0.27 15.44 3.38
C PRO A 109 0.24 15.57 4.82
N THR A 110 -0.20 14.70 5.73
CA THR A 110 0.19 14.79 7.14
C THR A 110 1.07 13.62 7.58
N THR A 111 1.56 12.81 6.65
CA THR A 111 2.30 11.59 6.97
C THR A 111 3.73 11.69 6.47
N SER A 112 4.69 11.60 7.39
CA SER A 112 6.12 11.59 7.06
C SER A 112 6.58 10.19 6.65
N ILE A 113 7.71 10.12 5.95
CA ILE A 113 8.36 8.84 5.62
C ILE A 113 8.72 8.09 6.90
N LYS A 114 9.19 8.82 7.91
CA LYS A 114 9.56 8.23 9.20
C LYS A 114 8.37 7.52 9.86
N ARG A 115 7.19 8.14 9.78
CA ARG A 115 5.97 7.54 10.34
C ARG A 115 5.57 6.28 9.57
N LEU A 116 5.70 6.29 8.25
CA LEU A 116 5.44 5.12 7.41
C LEU A 116 6.40 3.97 7.75
N LEU A 117 7.68 4.27 7.91
CA LEU A 117 8.68 3.28 8.29
C LEU A 117 8.37 2.64 9.64
N SER A 118 7.97 3.43 10.62
CA SER A 118 7.53 2.93 11.92
C SER A 118 6.37 1.94 11.78
N ALA A 119 5.39 2.28 10.98
CA ALA A 119 4.23 1.41 10.75
C ALA A 119 4.63 0.09 10.09
N ILE A 120 5.52 0.15 9.10
CA ILE A 120 6.02 -1.04 8.41
C ILE A 120 6.78 -1.94 9.38
N ASP A 121 7.62 -1.36 10.23
CA ASP A 121 8.39 -2.12 11.21
C ASP A 121 7.49 -2.81 12.23
N GLN A 122 6.40 -2.17 12.64
CA GLN A 122 5.43 -2.77 13.55
C GLN A 122 4.69 -3.96 12.91
N LEU A 123 4.34 -3.86 11.64
CA LEU A 123 3.72 -4.95 10.91
C LEU A 123 4.64 -6.16 10.84
N LYS A 124 5.92 -5.93 10.66
CA LYS A 124 6.92 -6.99 10.60
C LYS A 124 7.05 -7.74 11.92
N ILE A 125 6.88 -7.04 13.05
CA ILE A 125 6.92 -7.66 14.38
C ILE A 125 5.71 -8.57 14.58
N LEU A 126 4.56 -8.23 14.01
CA LEU A 126 3.32 -8.97 14.15
C LEU A 126 3.23 -10.15 13.17
N ALA A 127 4.01 -10.13 12.13
CA ALA A 127 4.04 -11.20 11.14
C ALA A 127 4.94 -12.35 11.60
#